data_67e33a6c04f8c72b5e65d2911121705c
#
_entry.id   67e33a6c04f8c72b5e65d2911121705c
#
_cell.length_a   1.000
_cell.length_b   1.000
_cell.length_c   1.000
_cell.angle_alpha   90.00
_cell.angle_beta   90.00
_cell.angle_gamma   90.00
#
_symmetry.space_group_name_H-M   'P 1'
#
loop_
_entity.id
_entity.type
_entity.pdbx_description
1 polymer ?
#
loop_
_entity_poly.entity_id
_entity_poly.type
_entity_poly.pdbx_seq_one_letter_code
_entity_poly.pdbx_strand_id
1 'polypeptide(L)' 'MATFYLKIVTSNKVFFAGKVSVVIVTATDGEKAFMAHHEEMVLALKPGEIRFQKEDGTWVTAVSGVG' A
#
# COMPACT_ATOMS: atom_id res chain seq x y z
N MET A 1 -2.99 14.32 -11.31
CA MET A 1 -1.87 13.63 -10.66
C MET A 1 -1.79 12.20 -11.14
N ALA A 2 -0.58 11.71 -11.34
CA ALA A 2 -0.42 10.33 -11.80
C ALA A 2 -0.75 9.35 -10.68
N THR A 3 -1.41 8.28 -11.04
CA THR A 3 -1.77 7.24 -10.08
C THR A 3 -1.38 5.88 -10.63
N PHE A 4 -1.34 4.90 -9.76
CA PHE A 4 -1.11 3.53 -10.17
C PHE A 4 -2.07 2.61 -9.40
N TYR A 5 -2.29 1.44 -9.93
CA TYR A 5 -3.18 0.47 -9.29
C TYR A 5 -2.44 -0.26 -8.18
N LEU A 6 -2.99 -0.20 -6.98
CA LEU A 6 -2.40 -0.87 -5.83
C LEU A 6 -3.35 -1.95 -5.35
N LYS A 7 -2.81 -3.14 -5.14
CA LYS A 7 -3.56 -4.25 -4.58
C LYS A 7 -2.81 -4.76 -3.37
N ILE A 8 -3.47 -4.75 -2.23
CA ILE A 8 -2.89 -5.26 -0.99
C ILE A 8 -3.65 -6.53 -0.63
N VAL A 9 -2.90 -7.61 -0.48
CA VAL A 9 -3.51 -8.92 -0.25
C VAL A 9 -3.04 -9.50 1.08
N THR A 10 -3.93 -10.25 1.72
CA THR A 10 -3.58 -11.08 2.87
C THR A 10 -3.49 -12.51 2.38
N SER A 11 -3.27 -13.45 3.29
CA SER A 11 -3.05 -14.84 2.91
C SER A 11 -4.22 -15.45 2.14
N ASN A 12 -5.43 -14.93 2.32
CA ASN A 12 -6.59 -15.55 1.70
C ASN A 12 -7.62 -14.54 1.17
N LYS A 13 -7.28 -13.26 1.12
CA LYS A 13 -8.24 -12.29 0.57
C LYS A 13 -7.55 -10.99 0.21
N VAL A 14 -8.26 -10.17 -0.56
CA VAL A 14 -7.82 -8.84 -0.92
C VAL A 14 -8.21 -7.87 0.20
N PHE A 15 -7.22 -7.15 0.73
CA PHE A 15 -7.46 -6.14 1.75
C PHE A 15 -7.85 -4.80 1.12
N PHE A 16 -7.17 -4.43 0.05
CA PHE A 16 -7.44 -3.18 -0.67
C PHE A 16 -7.12 -3.37 -2.15
N ALA A 17 -7.91 -2.76 -3.00
CA ALA A 17 -7.62 -2.72 -4.43
C ALA A 17 -8.18 -1.41 -4.99
N GLY A 18 -7.32 -0.63 -5.63
CA GLY A 18 -7.73 0.65 -6.18
C GLY A 18 -6.56 1.49 -6.62
N LYS A 19 -6.84 2.68 -7.11
CA LYS A 19 -5.81 3.59 -7.57
C LYS A 19 -5.32 4.47 -6.45
N VAL A 20 -4.00 4.63 -6.37
CA VAL A 20 -3.35 5.45 -5.35
C VAL A 20 -2.28 6.27 -6.02
N SER A 21 -1.88 7.37 -5.37
CA SER A 21 -0.82 8.23 -5.88
C SER A 21 0.52 7.90 -5.22
N VAL A 22 0.51 7.34 -4.04
CA VAL A 22 1.73 6.96 -3.34
C VAL A 22 1.39 5.88 -2.32
N VAL A 23 2.33 4.99 -2.08
CA VAL A 23 2.22 4.01 -1.00
C VAL A 23 3.54 3.98 -0.25
N ILE A 24 3.46 3.95 1.08
CA ILE A 24 4.61 3.92 1.97
C ILE A 24 4.52 2.68 2.83
N VAL A 25 5.54 1.84 2.75
CA VAL A 25 5.59 0.59 3.51
C VAL A 25 6.69 0.71 4.55
N THR A 26 6.33 0.52 5.80
CA THR A 26 7.29 0.52 6.89
C THR A 26 7.48 -0.92 7.36
N ALA A 27 8.70 -1.40 7.27
CA ALA A 27 9.04 -2.76 7.64
C ALA A 27 10.22 -2.74 8.60
N THR A 28 10.62 -3.91 9.06
CA THR A 28 11.72 -4.01 10.02
C THR A 28 13.05 -3.50 9.48
N ASP A 29 13.21 -3.54 8.17
CA ASP A 29 14.45 -3.09 7.53
C ASP A 29 14.35 -1.65 7.02
N GLY A 30 13.29 -0.92 7.38
CA GLY A 30 13.17 0.47 7.03
C GLY A 30 11.89 0.79 6.28
N GLU A 31 11.76 2.06 5.93
CA GLU A 31 10.60 2.57 5.24
C GLU A 31 10.88 2.69 3.75
N LYS A 32 9.95 2.26 2.94
CA LYS A 32 10.06 2.37 1.49
C LYS A 32 8.82 3.03 0.93
N ALA A 33 9.01 3.97 0.02
CA ALA A 33 7.91 4.67 -0.62
C ALA A 33 7.90 4.36 -2.11
N PHE A 34 6.70 4.15 -2.64
CA PHE A 34 6.51 3.90 -4.06
C PHE A 34 5.53 4.93 -4.61
N MET A 35 5.86 5.47 -5.76
CA MET A 35 5.05 6.50 -6.39
C MET A 35 4.64 6.06 -7.79
N ALA A 36 3.98 6.94 -8.50
CA ALA A 36 3.24 6.61 -9.71
C ALA A 36 4.10 6.36 -10.95
N HIS A 37 5.13 5.54 -10.83
CA HIS A 37 5.87 5.07 -11.99
C HIS A 37 5.58 3.61 -12.30
N HIS A 38 4.73 2.99 -11.49
CA HIS A 38 4.35 1.60 -11.66
C HIS A 38 2.95 1.54 -12.26
N GLU A 39 2.75 0.63 -13.21
CA GLU A 39 1.41 0.45 -13.76
C GLU A 39 0.53 -0.30 -12.78
N GLU A 40 1.12 -1.22 -12.06
CA GLU A 40 0.39 -2.03 -11.09
C GLU A 40 1.34 -2.53 -10.03
N MET A 41 0.88 -2.55 -8.79
CA MET A 41 1.68 -3.05 -7.70
C MET A 41 0.83 -3.94 -6.81
N VAL A 42 1.35 -5.10 -6.48
CA VAL A 42 0.70 -6.03 -5.56
C VAL A 42 1.59 -6.16 -4.32
N LEU A 43 1.01 -5.89 -3.16
CA LEU A 43 1.72 -5.98 -1.90
C LEU A 43 1.07 -7.02 -1.01
N ALA A 44 1.90 -7.87 -0.40
CA ALA A 44 1.43 -8.79 0.61
C ALA A 44 1.42 -8.07 1.96
N LEU A 45 0.33 -8.16 2.69
CA LEU A 45 0.21 -7.53 3.99
C LEU A 45 1.05 -8.31 4.99
N LYS A 46 2.08 -7.67 5.52
CA LYS A 46 3.00 -8.25 6.48
C LYS A 46 2.95 -7.44 7.77
N PRO A 47 3.49 -7.97 8.88
CA PRO A 47 3.57 -7.16 10.09
C PRO A 47 4.28 -5.84 9.81
N GLY A 48 3.66 -4.75 10.22
CA GLY A 48 4.16 -3.43 9.95
C GLY A 48 3.03 -2.48 9.60
N GLU A 49 3.41 -1.38 8.99
CA GLU A 49 2.46 -0.35 8.64
C GLU A 49 2.52 -0.04 7.16
N ILE A 50 1.36 0.10 6.55
CA ILE A 50 1.25 0.52 5.16
C ILE A 50 0.36 1.76 5.14
N ARG A 51 0.86 2.83 4.54
CA ARG A 51 0.09 4.06 4.35
C ARG A 51 0.02 4.34 2.87
N PHE A 52 -1.12 4.74 2.39
CA PHE A 52 -1.26 5.09 1.00
C PHE A 52 -2.24 6.25 0.84
N GLN A 53 -2.04 7.01 -0.22
CA GLN A 53 -2.90 8.12 -0.55
C GLN A 53 -3.72 7.76 -1.77
N LYS A 54 -5.03 7.81 -1.63
CA LYS A 54 -5.95 7.54 -2.73
C LYS A 54 -5.91 8.67 -3.75
N GLU A 55 -6.47 8.42 -4.91
CA GLU A 55 -6.45 9.42 -5.97
C GLU A 55 -7.23 10.69 -5.61
N ASP A 56 -8.13 10.63 -4.64
CA ASP A 56 -8.86 11.81 -4.17
C ASP A 56 -8.11 12.58 -3.08
N GLY A 57 -6.91 12.14 -2.74
CA GLY A 57 -6.10 12.80 -1.73
C GLY A 57 -6.24 12.25 -0.32
N THR A 58 -7.13 11.30 -0.12
CA THR A 58 -7.36 10.73 1.20
C THR A 58 -6.26 9.77 1.60
N TRP A 59 -5.70 9.96 2.80
CA TRP A 59 -4.70 9.04 3.33
C TRP A 59 -5.36 7.91 4.12
N VAL A 60 -4.87 6.71 3.89
CA VAL A 60 -5.34 5.52 4.60
C VAL A 60 -4.14 4.85 5.22
N THR A 61 -4.28 4.44 6.48
CA THR A 61 -3.24 3.73 7.20
C THR A 61 -3.76 2.35 7.57
N ALA A 62 -3.00 1.34 7.21
CA ALA A 62 -3.28 -0.04 7.58
C ALA A 62 -2.14 -0.56 8.43
N VAL A 63 -2.47 -1.11 9.58
CA VAL A 63 -1.47 -1.66 10.49
C VAL A 63 -1.74 -3.14 10.66
N SER A 64 -0.73 -3.94 10.45
CA SER A 64 -0.79 -5.38 10.68
C SER A 64 0.22 -5.72 11.77
N GLY A 65 -0.27 -5.87 12.98
CA GLY A 65 0.61 -6.15 14.10
C GLY A 65 0.59 -7.59 14.57
N VAL A 66 -0.19 -8.40 13.93
CA VAL A 66 -0.36 -9.79 14.37
C VAL A 66 0.56 -10.67 13.57
N GLY A 67 1.38 -11.35 14.29
CA GLY A 67 2.24 -12.34 13.67
C GLY A 67 1.47 -13.61 13.34
#